data_aadcdb0dc207f2ac7ed3d3ecc17e6e07
#
_entry.id   aadcdb0dc207f2ac7ed3d3ecc17e6e07
#
_cell.length_a   1.000
_cell.length_b   1.000
_cell.length_c   1.000
_cell.angle_alpha   90.00
_cell.angle_beta   90.00
_cell.angle_gamma   90.00
#
_symmetry.space_group_name_H-M   'P 1'
#
loop_
_entity.id
_entity.type
_entity.pdbx_description
1 polymer ?
#
loop_
_entity_poly.entity_id
_entity_poly.type
_entity_poly.pdbx_seq_one_letter_code
_entity_poly.pdbx_strand_id
1 'polypeptide(L)'
;MSMPATPPTRRPCRPSVPVRPARGPSARAVACRTTIPFGRDNDGTPVSWDLSAGRHLLIRRDERRSSPSVSLDLIAMTTLTGGTHDLVVVDPHRRHRWLGGSASLPTGPCCWATTADQITGVVAELDSPVVGPPRVLLVADLAATVAALDDEGRTRLARVAVDAREHQLLLVATTADTNPRWYPEGLIDAFDDIVARRREERPSFGLR
;
A
#
# COMPACT_ATOMS: atom_id res chain seq x y z
N MET A 1 -20.46 46.05 9.43
CA MET A 1 -21.11 44.98 8.62
C MET A 1 -20.02 44.22 7.91
N SER A 2 -19.57 43.11 8.51
CA SER A 2 -18.52 42.25 7.90
C SER A 2 -19.19 41.13 7.11
N MET A 3 -18.83 41.00 5.84
CA MET A 3 -19.29 39.92 4.99
C MET A 3 -18.56 38.60 5.37
N PRO A 4 -19.26 37.46 5.43
CA PRO A 4 -18.63 36.17 5.64
C PRO A 4 -17.90 35.71 4.36
N ALA A 5 -16.66 35.25 4.53
CA ALA A 5 -15.85 34.67 3.46
C ALA A 5 -16.44 33.34 3.01
N THR A 6 -16.66 33.21 1.71
CA THR A 6 -17.12 31.96 1.05
C THR A 6 -16.00 30.90 1.14
N PRO A 7 -16.28 29.67 1.59
CA PRO A 7 -15.29 28.60 1.62
C PRO A 7 -14.92 28.16 0.19
N PRO A 8 -13.67 27.76 -0.05
CA PRO A 8 -13.24 27.28 -1.36
C PRO A 8 -13.95 25.96 -1.71
N THR A 9 -14.60 25.98 -2.86
CA THR A 9 -15.29 24.82 -3.45
C THR A 9 -14.27 23.71 -3.73
N ARG A 10 -14.39 22.60 -3.01
CA ARG A 10 -13.62 21.35 -3.25
C ARG A 10 -13.94 20.87 -4.67
N ARG A 11 -12.92 20.77 -5.52
CA ARG A 11 -13.04 20.04 -6.79
C ARG A 11 -13.01 18.54 -6.46
N PRO A 12 -14.04 17.76 -6.82
CA PRO A 12 -13.97 16.32 -6.75
C PRO A 12 -12.88 15.82 -7.69
N CYS A 13 -12.14 14.78 -7.28
CA CYS A 13 -11.25 14.04 -8.16
C CYS A 13 -12.06 13.62 -9.39
N ARG A 14 -11.81 14.24 -10.52
CA ARG A 14 -12.47 13.86 -11.80
C ARG A 14 -11.95 12.47 -12.18
N PRO A 15 -12.83 11.50 -12.47
CA PRO A 15 -12.39 10.27 -13.09
C PRO A 15 -11.75 10.63 -14.46
N SER A 16 -10.48 10.26 -14.62
CA SER A 16 -9.76 10.43 -15.88
C SER A 16 -10.41 9.56 -16.95
N VAL A 17 -10.88 10.19 -18.00
CA VAL A 17 -11.38 9.51 -19.21
C VAL A 17 -10.23 8.66 -19.77
N PRO A 18 -10.43 7.36 -20.04
CA PRO A 18 -9.37 6.52 -20.58
C PRO A 18 -8.98 6.98 -21.98
N VAL A 19 -7.79 7.55 -22.10
CA VAL A 19 -7.17 7.80 -23.41
C VAL A 19 -6.68 6.45 -23.94
N ARG A 20 -7.34 5.92 -24.95
CA ARG A 20 -6.90 4.72 -25.68
C ARG A 20 -5.51 5.00 -26.28
N PRO A 21 -4.45 4.23 -25.92
CA PRO A 21 -3.18 4.38 -26.60
C PRO A 21 -3.32 3.85 -28.04
N ALA A 22 -2.83 4.65 -28.99
CA ALA A 22 -2.69 4.23 -30.37
C ALA A 22 -1.77 3.01 -30.45
N ARG A 23 -2.21 1.94 -31.14
CA ARG A 23 -1.41 0.75 -31.41
C ARG A 23 -0.19 1.14 -32.25
N GLY A 24 0.95 1.31 -31.62
CA GLY A 24 2.27 1.34 -32.26
C GLY A 24 2.83 -0.08 -32.40
N PRO A 25 3.79 -0.31 -33.32
CA PRO A 25 4.27 -1.65 -33.64
C PRO A 25 4.99 -2.30 -32.47
N SER A 26 4.60 -3.53 -32.19
CA SER A 26 5.26 -4.61 -31.47
C SER A 26 6.55 -4.24 -30.70
N ALA A 27 6.41 -3.60 -29.55
CA ALA A 27 7.44 -3.67 -28.52
C ALA A 27 7.40 -5.11 -27.96
N ARG A 28 8.53 -5.82 -28.03
CA ARG A 28 8.76 -7.11 -27.35
C ARG A 28 8.20 -6.96 -25.93
N ALA A 29 7.25 -7.80 -25.57
CA ALA A 29 6.72 -7.88 -24.23
C ALA A 29 7.91 -8.13 -23.29
N VAL A 30 8.40 -7.09 -22.65
CA VAL A 30 9.28 -7.22 -21.49
C VAL A 30 8.42 -7.91 -20.47
N ALA A 31 8.72 -9.18 -20.19
CA ALA A 31 8.02 -9.97 -19.19
C ALA A 31 8.08 -9.15 -17.89
N CYS A 32 6.97 -8.56 -17.52
CA CYS A 32 6.87 -7.72 -16.34
C CYS A 32 7.11 -8.65 -15.15
N ARG A 33 8.23 -8.47 -14.46
CA ARG A 33 8.54 -9.27 -13.28
C ARG A 33 7.57 -8.86 -12.18
N THR A 34 6.62 -9.72 -11.87
CA THR A 34 5.67 -9.53 -10.77
C THR A 34 6.23 -9.99 -9.44
N THR A 35 7.34 -10.73 -9.47
CA THR A 35 7.99 -11.30 -8.28
C THR A 35 8.96 -10.32 -7.65
N ILE A 36 8.76 -10.01 -6.39
CA ILE A 36 9.53 -9.05 -5.60
C ILE A 36 10.36 -9.80 -4.57
N PRO A 37 11.71 -9.74 -4.64
CA PRO A 37 12.57 -10.43 -3.69
C PRO A 37 12.63 -9.66 -2.36
N PHE A 38 12.47 -10.37 -1.25
CA PHE A 38 12.64 -9.86 0.11
C PHE A 38 13.96 -10.25 0.76
N GLY A 39 14.73 -11.14 0.17
CA GLY A 39 15.98 -11.65 0.69
C GLY A 39 16.00 -13.17 0.78
N ARG A 40 16.58 -13.69 1.84
CA ARG A 40 16.66 -15.13 2.12
C ARG A 40 16.14 -15.40 3.54
N ASP A 41 15.55 -16.57 3.75
CA ASP A 41 15.20 -17.08 5.07
C ASP A 41 16.44 -17.60 5.81
N ASN A 42 16.22 -18.24 6.97
CA ASN A 42 17.30 -18.76 7.81
C ASN A 42 18.06 -19.93 7.17
N ASP A 43 17.41 -20.64 6.27
CA ASP A 43 17.95 -21.81 5.57
C ASP A 43 18.61 -21.40 4.25
N GLY A 44 18.68 -20.09 3.98
CA GLY A 44 19.25 -19.51 2.76
C GLY A 44 18.31 -19.57 1.54
N THR A 45 17.06 -20.01 1.71
CA THR A 45 16.07 -20.07 0.64
C THR A 45 15.60 -18.66 0.26
N PRO A 46 15.53 -18.31 -1.03
CA PRO A 46 15.03 -17.01 -1.44
C PRO A 46 13.59 -16.78 -1.00
N VAL A 47 13.33 -15.67 -0.32
CA VAL A 47 11.98 -15.22 0.04
C VAL A 47 11.55 -14.18 -0.97
N SER A 48 10.44 -14.42 -1.62
CA SER A 48 9.86 -13.51 -2.60
C SER A 48 8.34 -13.50 -2.48
N TRP A 49 7.75 -12.43 -2.95
CA TRP A 49 6.31 -12.27 -3.04
C TRP A 49 5.93 -11.96 -4.49
N ASP A 50 4.83 -12.53 -4.95
CA ASP A 50 4.38 -12.38 -6.33
C ASP A 50 3.07 -11.57 -6.35
N LEU A 51 3.12 -10.40 -7.00
CA LEU A 51 1.99 -9.51 -7.20
C LEU A 51 0.83 -10.22 -7.92
N SER A 52 1.15 -11.14 -8.85
CA SER A 52 0.14 -11.87 -9.62
C SER A 52 -0.57 -12.97 -8.83
N ALA A 53 -0.03 -13.38 -7.70
CA ALA A 53 -0.63 -14.42 -6.86
C ALA A 53 -1.88 -13.94 -6.09
N GLY A 54 -2.13 -12.62 -6.05
CA GLY A 54 -3.30 -12.04 -5.39
C GLY A 54 -3.34 -12.26 -3.87
N ARG A 55 -2.17 -12.49 -3.24
CA ARG A 55 -2.05 -12.74 -1.80
C ARG A 55 -1.74 -11.45 -1.04
N HIS A 56 -2.50 -11.17 0.01
CA HIS A 56 -2.30 -10.01 0.86
C HIS A 56 -1.03 -10.18 1.70
N LEU A 57 -0.25 -9.12 1.81
CA LEU A 57 1.07 -9.15 2.43
C LEU A 57 1.18 -8.19 3.60
N LEU A 58 1.55 -8.69 4.77
CA LEU A 58 1.93 -7.90 5.94
C LEU A 58 3.44 -7.98 6.17
N ILE A 59 4.11 -6.83 6.16
CA ILE A 59 5.54 -6.72 6.42
C ILE A 59 5.73 -6.20 7.83
N ARG A 60 6.24 -7.04 8.73
CA ARG A 60 6.59 -6.64 10.09
C ARG A 60 7.91 -5.88 10.08
N ARG A 61 7.89 -4.65 10.56
CA ARG A 61 9.09 -3.80 10.69
C ARG A 61 9.75 -4.01 12.05
N ASP A 62 11.08 -3.90 12.08
CA ASP A 62 11.81 -3.73 13.33
C ASP A 62 11.73 -2.25 13.75
N GLU A 63 11.15 -1.97 14.91
CA GLU A 63 10.98 -0.60 15.44
C GLU A 63 12.28 0.18 15.59
N ARG A 64 13.40 -0.51 15.73
CA ARG A 64 14.71 0.12 15.93
C ARG A 64 15.37 0.64 14.67
N ARG A 65 14.79 0.38 13.50
CA ARG A 65 15.31 0.83 12.21
C ARG A 65 14.29 1.76 11.55
N SER A 66 14.52 3.06 11.70
CA SER A 66 13.72 4.13 11.08
C SER A 66 13.90 4.26 9.56
N SER A 67 14.59 3.32 8.91
CA SER A 67 14.78 3.35 7.46
C SER A 67 13.45 3.19 6.72
N PRO A 68 13.20 3.96 5.63
CA PRO A 68 12.05 3.76 4.77
C PRO A 68 11.97 2.29 4.35
N SER A 69 10.77 1.76 4.26
CA SER A 69 10.60 0.36 3.85
C SER A 69 10.96 0.21 2.37
N VAL A 70 12.20 -0.17 2.10
CA VAL A 70 12.67 -0.48 0.73
C VAL A 70 11.74 -1.48 0.05
N SER A 71 11.15 -2.40 0.82
CA SER A 71 10.20 -3.37 0.30
C SER A 71 8.93 -2.71 -0.25
N LEU A 72 8.37 -1.70 0.45
CA LEU A 72 7.20 -0.97 -0.07
C LEU A 72 7.55 -0.16 -1.31
N ASP A 73 8.73 0.46 -1.34
CA ASP A 73 9.19 1.20 -2.53
C ASP A 73 9.33 0.27 -3.74
N LEU A 74 9.89 -0.94 -3.55
CA LEU A 74 10.00 -1.95 -4.60
C LEU A 74 8.62 -2.41 -5.09
N ILE A 75 7.67 -2.63 -4.18
CA ILE A 75 6.31 -3.01 -4.54
C ILE A 75 5.63 -1.89 -5.32
N ALA A 76 5.73 -0.64 -4.84
CA ALA A 76 5.17 0.52 -5.51
C ALA A 76 5.76 0.69 -6.92
N MET A 77 7.08 0.62 -7.06
CA MET A 77 7.77 0.72 -8.36
C MET A 77 7.34 -0.42 -9.30
N THR A 78 7.26 -1.66 -8.80
CA THR A 78 6.84 -2.81 -9.60
C THR A 78 5.40 -2.65 -10.08
N THR A 79 4.50 -2.20 -9.21
CA THR A 79 3.10 -1.93 -9.54
C THR A 79 2.98 -0.85 -10.62
N LEU A 80 3.68 0.27 -10.42
CA LEU A 80 3.65 1.40 -11.36
C LEU A 80 4.27 1.06 -12.72
N THR A 81 5.37 0.33 -12.74
CA THR A 81 6.04 -0.05 -14.00
C THR A 81 5.33 -1.19 -14.71
N GLY A 82 4.64 -2.05 -13.97
CA GLY A 82 3.86 -3.17 -14.53
C GLY A 82 2.62 -2.72 -15.28
N GLY A 83 2.01 -1.61 -14.87
CA GLY A 83 0.82 -1.03 -15.52
C GLY A 83 -0.42 -1.93 -15.51
N THR A 84 -0.43 -2.98 -14.69
CA THR A 84 -1.52 -3.95 -14.59
C THR A 84 -2.49 -3.63 -13.45
N HIS A 85 -2.05 -2.82 -12.49
CA HIS A 85 -2.81 -2.43 -11.31
C HIS A 85 -2.70 -0.94 -11.08
N ASP A 86 -3.75 -0.33 -10.58
CA ASP A 86 -3.71 1.01 -10.06
C ASP A 86 -3.12 1.01 -8.65
N LEU A 87 -2.34 2.03 -8.31
CA LEU A 87 -1.68 2.13 -7.01
C LEU A 87 -2.39 3.15 -6.12
N VAL A 88 -2.77 2.69 -4.93
CA VAL A 88 -3.29 3.54 -3.86
C VAL A 88 -2.33 3.45 -2.68
N VAL A 89 -1.86 4.57 -2.16
CA VAL A 89 -0.89 4.62 -1.08
C VAL A 89 -1.43 5.41 0.10
N VAL A 90 -1.42 4.79 1.28
CA VAL A 90 -1.71 5.42 2.56
C VAL A 90 -0.39 5.56 3.33
N ASP A 91 0.05 6.79 3.53
CA ASP A 91 1.34 7.11 4.15
C ASP A 91 1.20 8.25 5.18
N PRO A 92 0.69 7.96 6.39
CA PRO A 92 0.45 8.96 7.44
C PRO A 92 1.71 9.75 7.82
N HIS A 93 2.88 9.14 7.67
CA HIS A 93 4.16 9.74 8.03
C HIS A 93 4.89 10.41 6.88
N ARG A 94 4.32 10.41 5.67
CA ARG A 94 4.90 11.01 4.45
C ARG A 94 6.32 10.51 4.16
N ARG A 95 6.60 9.23 4.40
CA ARG A 95 7.93 8.63 4.19
C ARG A 95 8.23 8.37 2.72
N HIS A 96 7.19 8.16 1.92
CA HIS A 96 7.27 7.84 0.48
C HIS A 96 6.96 9.07 -0.39
N ARG A 97 7.59 10.22 -0.07
CA ARG A 97 7.30 11.52 -0.75
C ARG A 97 7.49 11.50 -2.25
N TRP A 98 8.34 10.61 -2.76
CA TRP A 98 8.56 10.45 -4.18
C TRP A 98 7.29 10.02 -4.94
N LEU A 99 6.35 9.35 -4.28
CA LEU A 99 5.05 8.98 -4.85
C LEU A 99 4.14 10.20 -5.08
N GLY A 100 4.23 11.22 -4.22
CA GLY A 100 3.43 12.45 -4.37
C GLY A 100 3.92 13.39 -5.48
N GLY A 101 5.18 13.25 -5.89
CA GLY A 101 5.78 14.01 -7.00
C GLY A 101 5.64 13.33 -8.37
N SER A 102 5.00 12.19 -8.42
CA SER A 102 4.99 11.28 -9.57
C SER A 102 4.04 11.68 -10.71
N ALA A 103 3.57 12.94 -10.77
CA ALA A 103 2.92 13.47 -11.97
C ALA A 103 3.73 13.24 -13.27
N SER A 104 4.98 12.81 -13.15
CA SER A 104 5.89 12.49 -14.24
C SER A 104 6.14 10.98 -14.44
N LEU A 105 5.53 10.10 -13.62
CA LEU A 105 5.65 8.66 -13.87
C LEU A 105 4.71 8.28 -15.02
N PRO A 106 5.23 7.64 -16.09
CA PRO A 106 4.47 7.40 -17.32
C PRO A 106 3.40 6.30 -17.20
N THR A 107 3.14 5.77 -16.02
CA THR A 107 2.44 4.52 -15.83
C THR A 107 1.40 4.60 -14.71
N GLY A 108 0.16 4.88 -15.06
CA GLY A 108 -1.02 4.68 -14.24
C GLY A 108 -1.30 5.72 -13.14
N PRO A 109 -2.54 5.80 -12.68
CA PRO A 109 -2.92 6.68 -11.60
C PRO A 109 -2.35 6.19 -10.26
N CYS A 110 -1.72 7.09 -9.52
CA CYS A 110 -1.30 6.88 -8.16
C CYS A 110 -2.07 7.84 -7.24
N CYS A 111 -2.85 7.29 -6.32
CA CYS A 111 -3.47 8.05 -5.25
C CYS A 111 -2.59 7.97 -4.00
N TRP A 112 -2.23 9.12 -3.42
CA TRP A 112 -1.38 9.19 -2.23
C TRP A 112 -2.08 9.98 -1.12
N ALA A 113 -2.49 9.28 -0.06
CA ALA A 113 -3.22 9.81 1.09
C ALA A 113 -2.31 9.91 2.31
N THR A 114 -2.23 11.09 2.91
CA THR A 114 -1.31 11.39 4.01
C THR A 114 -1.96 12.05 5.23
N THR A 115 -3.16 12.56 5.09
CA THR A 115 -3.92 13.18 6.19
C THR A 115 -5.10 12.31 6.57
N ALA A 116 -5.62 12.45 7.78
CA ALA A 116 -6.76 11.68 8.26
C ALA A 116 -7.96 11.77 7.30
N ASP A 117 -8.30 12.98 6.83
CA ASP A 117 -9.39 13.20 5.88
C ASP A 117 -9.16 12.46 4.54
N GLN A 118 -7.92 12.48 4.03
CA GLN A 118 -7.57 11.78 2.79
C GLN A 118 -7.64 10.27 2.98
N ILE A 119 -7.15 9.76 4.12
CA ILE A 119 -7.19 8.34 4.47
C ILE A 119 -8.64 7.87 4.59
N THR A 120 -9.47 8.61 5.31
CA THR A 120 -10.91 8.32 5.43
C THR A 120 -11.60 8.31 4.06
N GLY A 121 -11.28 9.28 3.20
CA GLY A 121 -11.81 9.33 1.83
C GLY A 121 -11.41 8.13 0.98
N VAL A 122 -10.13 7.72 1.06
CA VAL A 122 -9.63 6.53 0.35
C VAL A 122 -10.31 5.26 0.85
N VAL A 123 -10.40 5.07 2.17
CA VAL A 123 -11.07 3.88 2.74
C VAL A 123 -12.54 3.83 2.34
N ALA A 124 -13.23 4.98 2.30
CA ALA A 124 -14.62 5.06 1.85
C ALA A 124 -14.78 4.73 0.35
N GLU A 125 -13.83 5.15 -0.49
CA GLU A 125 -13.82 4.81 -1.91
C GLU A 125 -13.58 3.32 -2.15
N LEU A 126 -12.64 2.72 -1.40
CA LEU A 126 -12.28 1.31 -1.52
C LEU A 126 -13.38 0.36 -1.03
N ASP A 127 -14.26 0.82 -0.15
CA ASP A 127 -15.42 0.08 0.36
C ASP A 127 -16.57 -0.04 -0.68
N SER A 128 -16.43 0.62 -1.82
CA SER A 128 -17.42 0.58 -2.90
C SER A 128 -16.98 -0.40 -4.00
N PRO A 129 -17.92 -1.13 -4.63
CA PRO A 129 -17.61 -1.99 -5.77
C PRO A 129 -16.88 -1.22 -6.87
N VAL A 130 -15.77 -1.75 -7.34
CA VAL A 130 -14.93 -1.07 -8.32
C VAL A 130 -15.23 -1.54 -9.72
N VAL A 131 -15.44 -0.58 -10.61
CA VAL A 131 -15.43 -0.80 -12.05
C VAL A 131 -14.11 -0.22 -12.58
N GLY A 132 -13.13 -1.09 -12.82
CA GLY A 132 -11.81 -0.63 -13.28
C GLY A 132 -10.74 -1.71 -13.21
N PRO A 133 -9.47 -1.35 -13.42
CA PRO A 133 -8.36 -2.27 -13.26
C PRO A 133 -8.21 -2.70 -11.78
N PRO A 134 -7.59 -3.87 -11.53
CA PRO A 134 -7.23 -4.27 -10.19
C PRO A 134 -6.40 -3.19 -9.49
N ARG A 135 -6.52 -3.10 -8.16
CA ARG A 135 -5.81 -2.09 -7.37
C ARG A 135 -4.86 -2.72 -6.35
N VAL A 136 -3.77 -2.04 -6.09
CA VAL A 136 -2.87 -2.36 -4.96
C VAL A 136 -3.00 -1.24 -3.94
N LEU A 137 -3.41 -1.57 -2.72
CA LEU A 137 -3.39 -0.67 -1.57
C LEU A 137 -2.12 -0.90 -0.77
N LEU A 138 -1.22 0.08 -0.79
CA LEU A 138 -0.03 0.10 0.06
C LEU A 138 -0.29 0.94 1.31
N VAL A 139 -0.17 0.31 2.48
CA VAL A 139 -0.30 0.98 3.79
C VAL A 139 1.08 1.05 4.45
N ALA A 140 1.70 2.23 4.45
CA ALA A 140 3.07 2.42 4.93
C ALA A 140 3.22 2.25 6.45
N ASP A 141 2.14 2.38 7.20
CA ASP A 141 2.08 2.11 8.65
C ASP A 141 0.63 1.80 9.04
N LEU A 142 0.35 0.51 9.24
CA LEU A 142 -1.03 0.07 9.51
C LEU A 142 -1.53 0.62 10.85
N ALA A 143 -0.69 0.61 11.90
CA ALA A 143 -1.07 1.10 13.21
C ALA A 143 -1.37 2.61 13.18
N ALA A 144 -0.52 3.40 12.51
CA ALA A 144 -0.74 4.83 12.35
C ALA A 144 -1.97 5.14 11.48
N THR A 145 -2.24 4.31 10.48
CA THR A 145 -3.43 4.41 9.64
C THR A 145 -4.71 4.17 10.45
N VAL A 146 -4.74 3.10 11.25
CA VAL A 146 -5.87 2.80 12.16
C VAL A 146 -6.06 3.91 13.19
N ALA A 147 -4.97 4.47 13.73
CA ALA A 147 -5.03 5.57 14.68
C ALA A 147 -5.57 6.88 14.07
N ALA A 148 -5.38 7.09 12.77
CA ALA A 148 -5.88 8.26 12.04
C ALA A 148 -7.37 8.19 11.70
N LEU A 149 -8.00 7.02 11.81
CA LEU A 149 -9.41 6.78 11.51
C LEU A 149 -10.26 6.86 12.77
N ASP A 150 -11.49 7.32 12.64
CA ASP A 150 -12.55 7.17 13.63
C ASP A 150 -13.06 5.71 13.68
N ASP A 151 -13.99 5.40 14.55
CA ASP A 151 -14.49 4.03 14.74
C ASP A 151 -15.22 3.50 13.49
N GLU A 152 -15.93 4.35 12.77
CA GLU A 152 -16.57 3.97 11.51
C GLU A 152 -15.51 3.66 10.43
N GLY A 153 -14.52 4.53 10.29
CA GLY A 153 -13.41 4.34 9.36
C GLY A 153 -12.59 3.08 9.65
N ARG A 154 -12.37 2.75 10.92
CA ARG A 154 -11.69 1.51 11.35
C ARG A 154 -12.48 0.26 10.95
N THR A 155 -13.78 0.26 11.23
CA THR A 155 -14.68 -0.84 10.85
C THR A 155 -14.71 -1.01 9.33
N ARG A 156 -14.77 0.10 8.59
CA ARG A 156 -14.74 0.10 7.13
C ARG A 156 -13.41 -0.41 6.58
N LEU A 157 -12.28 -0.03 7.16
CA LEU A 157 -10.97 -0.55 6.76
C LEU A 157 -10.87 -2.07 6.94
N ALA A 158 -11.39 -2.60 8.07
CA ALA A 158 -11.42 -4.05 8.30
C ALA A 158 -12.27 -4.76 7.25
N ARG A 159 -13.46 -4.23 6.93
CA ARG A 159 -14.33 -4.77 5.88
C ARG A 159 -13.65 -4.75 4.51
N VAL A 160 -13.05 -3.62 4.13
CA VAL A 160 -12.27 -3.50 2.88
C VAL A 160 -11.17 -4.54 2.81
N ALA A 161 -10.51 -4.85 3.93
CA ALA A 161 -9.45 -5.86 3.95
C ALA A 161 -10.00 -7.29 3.79
N VAL A 162 -11.11 -7.61 4.45
CA VAL A 162 -11.77 -8.93 4.36
C VAL A 162 -12.33 -9.17 2.95
N ASP A 163 -12.98 -8.16 2.37
CA ASP A 163 -13.65 -8.24 1.06
C ASP A 163 -12.72 -7.87 -0.11
N ALA A 164 -11.44 -7.64 0.18
CA ALA A 164 -10.48 -7.07 -0.77
C ALA A 164 -10.41 -7.87 -2.09
N ARG A 165 -10.48 -9.20 -2.02
CA ARG A 165 -10.42 -10.04 -3.22
C ARG A 165 -11.64 -9.88 -4.12
N GLU A 166 -12.82 -9.72 -3.53
CA GLU A 166 -14.06 -9.48 -4.27
C GLU A 166 -14.01 -8.12 -4.99
N HIS A 167 -13.29 -7.18 -4.41
CA HIS A 167 -13.09 -5.83 -4.95
C HIS A 167 -11.84 -5.71 -5.86
N GLN A 168 -11.21 -6.83 -6.23
CA GLN A 168 -9.98 -6.84 -7.03
C GLN A 168 -8.89 -5.96 -6.39
N LEU A 169 -8.82 -5.96 -5.07
CA LEU A 169 -7.88 -5.19 -4.29
C LEU A 169 -6.82 -6.11 -3.68
N LEU A 170 -5.56 -5.78 -3.89
CA LEU A 170 -4.43 -6.42 -3.26
C LEU A 170 -3.93 -5.54 -2.12
N LEU A 171 -3.93 -6.07 -0.91
CA LEU A 171 -3.53 -5.34 0.27
C LEU A 171 -2.08 -5.65 0.65
N VAL A 172 -1.28 -4.60 0.81
CA VAL A 172 0.10 -4.68 1.30
C VAL A 172 0.26 -3.66 2.41
N ALA A 173 0.67 -4.09 3.59
CA ALA A 173 0.85 -3.19 4.71
C ALA A 173 2.18 -3.42 5.43
N THR A 174 2.67 -2.38 6.12
CA THR A 174 3.74 -2.53 7.10
C THR A 174 3.20 -2.23 8.50
N THR A 175 3.73 -2.95 9.50
CA THR A 175 3.45 -2.67 10.90
C THR A 175 4.66 -3.01 11.78
N ALA A 176 4.77 -2.37 12.94
CA ALA A 176 5.74 -2.72 13.98
C ALA A 176 5.21 -3.86 14.86
N ASP A 177 3.91 -3.91 15.06
CA ASP A 177 3.25 -4.90 15.92
C ASP A 177 2.11 -5.59 15.16
N THR A 178 1.98 -6.89 15.35
CA THR A 178 0.92 -7.73 14.78
C THR A 178 -0.08 -8.22 15.84
N ASN A 179 -0.05 -7.66 17.06
CA ASN A 179 -0.99 -8.03 18.11
C ASN A 179 -2.42 -7.60 17.71
N PRO A 180 -3.38 -8.53 17.52
CA PRO A 180 -4.71 -8.23 17.04
C PRO A 180 -5.49 -7.23 17.91
N ARG A 181 -5.11 -7.10 19.19
CA ARG A 181 -5.77 -6.16 20.13
C ARG A 181 -5.67 -4.69 19.74
N TRP A 182 -4.69 -4.35 18.88
CA TRP A 182 -4.47 -2.98 18.41
C TRP A 182 -5.22 -2.65 17.12
N TYR A 183 -5.91 -3.65 16.55
CA TYR A 183 -6.53 -3.53 15.23
C TYR A 183 -8.01 -3.88 15.31
N PRO A 184 -8.82 -3.35 14.40
CA PRO A 184 -10.19 -3.83 14.21
C PRO A 184 -10.20 -5.34 13.95
N GLU A 185 -11.27 -5.98 14.41
CA GLU A 185 -11.47 -7.43 14.23
C GLU A 185 -11.38 -7.83 12.74
N GLY A 186 -10.68 -8.90 12.45
CA GLY A 186 -10.48 -9.44 11.10
C GLY A 186 -9.40 -8.74 10.28
N LEU A 187 -8.93 -7.54 10.64
CA LEU A 187 -7.99 -6.78 9.81
C LEU A 187 -6.64 -7.50 9.67
N ILE A 188 -6.09 -8.04 10.75
CA ILE A 188 -4.81 -8.77 10.70
C ILE A 188 -4.97 -10.13 10.03
N ASP A 189 -6.10 -10.79 10.25
CA ASP A 189 -6.39 -12.12 9.70
C ASP A 189 -6.65 -12.08 8.17
N ALA A 190 -6.90 -10.90 7.61
CA ALA A 190 -7.04 -10.71 6.17
C ALA A 190 -5.73 -10.90 5.39
N PHE A 191 -4.57 -10.85 6.07
CA PHE A 191 -3.27 -11.02 5.42
C PHE A 191 -2.90 -12.49 5.29
N ASP A 192 -2.61 -12.93 4.06
CA ASP A 192 -2.22 -14.32 3.75
C ASP A 192 -0.78 -14.60 4.15
N ASP A 193 0.11 -13.62 3.95
CA ASP A 193 1.54 -13.75 4.18
C ASP A 193 2.03 -12.71 5.18
N ILE A 194 2.78 -13.15 6.17
CA ILE A 194 3.44 -12.28 7.13
C ILE A 194 4.95 -12.46 6.99
N VAL A 195 5.61 -11.43 6.46
CA VAL A 195 7.07 -11.39 6.37
C VAL A 195 7.63 -10.62 7.56
N ALA A 196 8.37 -11.32 8.42
CA ALA A 196 9.07 -10.72 9.54
C ALA A 196 10.57 -10.72 9.26
N ARG A 197 11.21 -9.56 9.38
CA ARG A 197 12.67 -9.51 9.34
C ARG A 197 13.20 -10.01 10.69
N ARG A 198 13.85 -11.17 10.70
CA ARG A 198 14.48 -11.69 11.92
C ARG A 198 15.64 -10.79 12.31
N ARG A 199 15.73 -10.50 13.60
CA ARG A 199 16.89 -9.88 14.23
C ARG A 199 18.07 -10.84 14.06
N GLU A 200 19.12 -10.46 13.30
CA GLU A 200 20.41 -11.13 13.43
C GLU A 200 20.85 -10.92 14.88
N GLU A 201 20.81 -11.96 15.68
CA GLU A 201 21.51 -12.00 16.96
C GLU A 201 22.98 -11.81 16.61
N ARG A 202 23.49 -10.59 16.84
CA ARG A 202 24.94 -10.40 16.79
C ARG A 202 25.53 -11.42 17.74
N PRO A 203 26.45 -12.28 17.28
CA PRO A 203 27.19 -13.12 18.18
C PRO A 203 27.79 -12.21 19.25
N SER A 204 27.44 -12.45 20.51
CA SER A 204 28.08 -11.78 21.64
C SER A 204 29.55 -12.19 21.60
N PHE A 205 30.40 -11.33 21.02
CA PHE A 205 31.83 -11.46 21.22
C PHE A 205 32.08 -11.28 22.72
N GLY A 206 32.15 -12.39 23.43
CA GLY A 206 32.64 -12.41 24.79
C GLY A 206 34.08 -11.93 24.74
N LEU A 207 34.29 -10.69 25.17
CA LEU A 207 35.62 -10.24 25.60
C LEU A 207 35.97 -11.09 26.83
N ARG A 208 36.92 -12.01 26.67
CA ARG A 208 37.68 -12.59 27.76
C ARG A 208 38.87 -11.69 28.09
#